data_edf13b2e18ba26b35508b233c61af34b
#
_entry.id   edf13b2e18ba26b35508b233c61af34b
#
_cell.length_a   1.000
_cell.length_b   1.000
_cell.length_c   1.000
_cell.angle_alpha   90.00
_cell.angle_beta   90.00
_cell.angle_gamma   90.00
#
_symmetry.space_group_name_H-M   'P 1'
#
loop_
_entity.id
_entity.type
_entity.pdbx_description
1 polymer ?
#
loop_
_entity_poly.entity_id
_entity_poly.type
_entity_poly.pdbx_seq_one_letter_code
_entity_poly.pdbx_strand_id
1 'polypeptide(L)'
;MDAFYASVEQRDNPQLRGKPVIVAWPGNRSVVCAASYEARSFGVHSAMPAKRAERLCPDGVFVPPDFTRYRQVSRNVREIFKRHTDLIEPLSLDEAYLDVTENKTGLATATPVACTIRKQIREELNLTASAGVAPNKFLAKLASDWRKPNGLFVVRPEDIDTFLLPLPVGRLPGVGKVTEEKLAKLRAKTVKDLRTLDSALLEHHFGRYGQRLHEVARGIDDSEVVPDRPTQSISVEDTFEHDVLLAETEPMIRRLAEKLWSASRTAGAYGCPEAEDRRLQDHHSKPYTMLPTLLLRRIYGYRLEAARSG
;
A
#
# COMPACT_ATOMS: atom_id res chain seq x y z
N MET A 1 4.87 -2.72 10.08
CA MET A 1 5.16 -1.93 11.31
C MET A 1 3.87 -1.28 11.81
N ASP A 2 3.82 -0.88 13.06
CA ASP A 2 2.64 -0.24 13.65
C ASP A 2 2.78 1.29 13.59
N ALA A 3 1.85 1.97 12.89
CA ALA A 3 1.84 3.42 12.70
C ALA A 3 3.23 4.01 12.35
N PHE A 4 3.95 3.39 11.44
CA PHE A 4 5.40 3.44 11.27
C PHE A 4 6.00 4.85 11.35
N TYR A 5 5.62 5.78 10.47
CA TYR A 5 6.21 7.12 10.47
C TYR A 5 5.95 7.85 11.79
N ALA A 6 4.71 7.81 12.27
CA ALA A 6 4.36 8.45 13.55
C ALA A 6 5.10 7.80 14.73
N SER A 7 5.29 6.48 14.72
CA SER A 7 6.05 5.76 15.73
C SER A 7 7.53 6.12 15.71
N VAL A 8 8.13 6.33 14.54
CA VAL A 8 9.51 6.83 14.40
C VAL A 8 9.62 8.24 14.98
N GLU A 9 8.67 9.13 14.72
CA GLU A 9 8.66 10.48 15.29
C GLU A 9 8.54 10.44 16.83
N GLN A 10 7.62 9.65 17.37
CA GLN A 10 7.45 9.50 18.82
C GLN A 10 8.64 8.84 19.50
N ARG A 11 9.34 7.91 18.81
CA ARG A 11 10.57 7.28 19.32
C ARG A 11 11.70 8.30 19.48
N ASP A 12 11.92 9.09 18.40
CA ASP A 12 13.09 9.97 18.29
C ASP A 12 12.88 11.30 19.01
N ASN A 13 11.62 11.73 19.22
CA ASN A 13 11.28 12.90 20.00
C ASN A 13 10.40 12.53 21.21
N PRO A 14 10.99 12.45 22.43
CA PRO A 14 10.26 12.13 23.65
C PRO A 14 9.05 13.03 23.93
N GLN A 15 9.07 14.28 23.47
CA GLN A 15 7.96 15.23 23.66
C GLN A 15 6.71 14.86 22.89
N LEU A 16 6.81 13.98 21.90
CA LEU A 16 5.69 13.48 21.07
C LEU A 16 5.05 12.20 21.65
N ARG A 17 5.69 11.56 22.63
CA ARG A 17 5.19 10.30 23.21
C ARG A 17 3.85 10.52 23.91
N GLY A 18 2.89 9.64 23.62
CA GLY A 18 1.54 9.70 24.16
C GLY A 18 0.68 10.82 23.61
N LYS A 19 1.19 11.62 22.67
CA LYS A 19 0.42 12.68 21.98
C LYS A 19 -0.15 12.18 20.67
N PRO A 20 -1.27 12.74 20.18
CA PRO A 20 -1.81 12.46 18.86
C PRO A 20 -0.89 13.08 17.78
N VAL A 21 0.01 12.28 17.22
CA VAL A 21 0.95 12.71 16.17
C VAL A 21 0.38 12.41 14.80
N ILE A 22 0.41 13.42 13.93
CA ILE A 22 -0.06 13.39 12.56
C ILE A 22 1.09 13.75 11.65
N VAL A 23 1.60 12.79 10.88
CA VAL A 23 2.68 13.03 9.93
C VAL A 23 2.07 13.51 8.62
N ALA A 24 2.31 14.76 8.29
CA ALA A 24 1.82 15.40 7.07
C ALA A 24 2.70 16.59 6.70
N TRP A 25 2.81 16.90 5.40
CA TRP A 25 3.44 18.15 4.96
C TRP A 25 2.62 19.36 5.41
N PRO A 26 3.25 20.50 5.66
CA PRO A 26 2.51 21.76 5.83
C PRO A 26 1.77 22.13 4.53
N GLY A 27 0.61 22.75 4.65
CA GLY A 27 -0.14 23.25 3.51
C GLY A 27 -1.57 22.71 3.41
N ASN A 28 -2.41 23.50 2.74
CA ASN A 28 -3.86 23.28 2.69
C ASN A 28 -4.29 22.03 1.90
N ARG A 29 -3.42 21.54 0.99
CA ARG A 29 -3.66 20.39 0.13
C ARG A 29 -2.90 19.15 0.57
N SER A 30 -2.29 19.23 1.75
CA SER A 30 -1.55 18.13 2.32
C SER A 30 -2.46 16.96 2.67
N VAL A 31 -1.87 15.76 2.59
CA VAL A 31 -2.50 14.49 2.95
C VAL A 31 -1.72 13.88 4.11
N VAL A 32 -2.44 13.27 5.04
CA VAL A 32 -1.85 12.53 6.16
C VAL A 32 -1.07 11.32 5.63
N CYS A 33 0.25 11.31 5.85
CA CYS A 33 1.11 10.18 5.54
C CYS A 33 0.93 9.04 6.55
N ALA A 34 0.91 9.39 7.84
CA ALA A 34 0.67 8.45 8.94
C ALA A 34 0.05 9.16 10.15
N ALA A 35 -0.68 8.41 10.96
CA ALA A 35 -1.26 8.88 12.21
C ALA A 35 -0.91 7.90 13.34
N SER A 36 -0.49 8.43 14.50
CA SER A 36 -0.26 7.64 15.70
C SER A 36 -1.56 7.01 16.21
N TYR A 37 -1.49 6.02 17.09
CA TYR A 37 -2.69 5.38 17.62
C TYR A 37 -3.54 6.36 18.43
N GLU A 38 -2.91 7.32 19.11
CA GLU A 38 -3.60 8.40 19.80
C GLU A 38 -4.38 9.28 18.82
N ALA A 39 -3.81 9.62 17.65
CA ALA A 39 -4.51 10.38 16.62
C ALA A 39 -5.64 9.56 15.95
N ARG A 40 -5.42 8.25 15.78
CA ARG A 40 -6.45 7.34 15.23
C ARG A 40 -7.70 7.23 16.10
N SER A 41 -7.57 7.40 17.43
CA SER A 41 -8.74 7.41 18.33
C SER A 41 -9.72 8.56 18.03
N PHE A 42 -9.25 9.64 17.39
CA PHE A 42 -10.07 10.73 16.87
C PHE A 42 -10.58 10.51 15.44
N GLY A 43 -10.35 9.34 14.85
CA GLY A 43 -10.74 9.01 13.48
C GLY A 43 -9.76 9.52 12.41
N VAL A 44 -8.56 9.98 12.79
CA VAL A 44 -7.52 10.38 11.84
C VAL A 44 -6.84 9.13 11.27
N HIS A 45 -6.65 9.10 9.95
CA HIS A 45 -6.00 7.98 9.26
C HIS A 45 -5.18 8.45 8.04
N SER A 46 -4.28 7.61 7.56
CA SER A 46 -3.51 7.86 6.34
C SER A 46 -4.42 8.10 5.12
N ALA A 47 -3.92 8.86 4.16
CA ALA A 47 -4.63 9.31 2.96
C ALA A 47 -5.80 10.30 3.21
N MET A 48 -6.04 10.71 4.45
CA MET A 48 -7.02 11.74 4.77
C MET A 48 -6.44 13.15 4.46
N PRO A 49 -7.24 14.11 3.95
CA PRO A 49 -6.79 15.50 3.86
C PRO A 49 -6.39 16.04 5.24
N ALA A 50 -5.22 16.70 5.32
CA ALA A 50 -4.68 17.21 6.60
C ALA A 50 -5.65 18.18 7.30
N LYS A 51 -6.34 19.03 6.55
CA LYS A 51 -7.41 19.92 7.09
C LYS A 51 -8.57 19.18 7.76
N ARG A 52 -8.89 17.98 7.26
CA ARG A 52 -9.91 17.14 7.90
C ARG A 52 -9.37 16.53 9.19
N ALA A 53 -8.11 16.10 9.16
CA ALA A 53 -7.44 15.58 10.35
C ALA A 53 -7.36 16.62 11.46
N GLU A 54 -7.04 17.89 11.13
CA GLU A 54 -7.02 19.02 12.06
C GLU A 54 -8.38 19.25 12.73
N ARG A 55 -9.48 19.18 11.97
CA ARG A 55 -10.83 19.30 12.53
C ARG A 55 -11.23 18.14 13.45
N LEU A 56 -10.76 16.92 13.13
CA LEU A 56 -11.07 15.74 13.94
C LEU A 56 -10.23 15.67 15.21
N CYS A 57 -9.01 16.17 15.17
CA CYS A 57 -8.05 16.16 16.26
C CYS A 57 -7.40 17.54 16.41
N PRO A 58 -8.08 18.52 17.02
CA PRO A 58 -7.58 19.90 17.15
C PRO A 58 -6.27 20.00 17.93
N ASP A 59 -6.06 19.10 18.91
CA ASP A 59 -4.84 19.02 19.73
C ASP A 59 -3.77 18.15 19.07
N GLY A 60 -3.96 17.72 17.82
CA GLY A 60 -3.04 16.91 17.06
C GLY A 60 -1.73 17.63 16.73
N VAL A 61 -0.61 16.97 17.00
CA VAL A 61 0.71 17.51 16.67
C VAL A 61 1.08 17.11 15.24
N PHE A 62 1.09 18.09 14.34
CA PHE A 62 1.49 17.90 12.96
C PHE A 62 3.01 17.94 12.84
N VAL A 63 3.58 16.89 12.21
CA VAL A 63 5.02 16.76 11.99
C VAL A 63 5.28 16.55 10.50
N PRO A 64 6.17 17.34 9.87
CA PRO A 64 6.59 17.09 8.48
C PRO A 64 7.27 15.74 8.35
N PRO A 65 7.01 14.96 7.27
CA PRO A 65 7.63 13.65 7.08
C PRO A 65 9.11 13.77 6.74
N ASP A 66 9.93 12.93 7.37
CA ASP A 66 11.34 12.72 7.05
C ASP A 66 11.54 11.35 6.37
N PHE A 67 11.31 11.29 5.06
CA PHE A 67 11.46 10.05 4.30
C PHE A 67 12.89 9.51 4.25
N THR A 68 13.90 10.34 4.48
CA THR A 68 15.31 9.87 4.56
C THR A 68 15.49 9.02 5.79
N ARG A 69 15.01 9.48 6.93
CA ARG A 69 15.04 8.75 8.20
C ARG A 69 14.16 7.51 8.13
N TYR A 70 12.95 7.60 7.57
CA TYR A 70 12.06 6.44 7.46
C TYR A 70 12.66 5.33 6.59
N ARG A 71 13.31 5.68 5.47
CA ARG A 71 14.05 4.71 4.63
C ARG A 71 15.21 4.06 5.39
N GLN A 72 15.92 4.83 6.22
CA GLN A 72 17.00 4.27 7.06
C GLN A 72 16.45 3.25 8.07
N VAL A 73 15.39 3.61 8.79
CA VAL A 73 14.75 2.70 9.75
C VAL A 73 14.19 1.45 9.04
N SER A 74 13.58 1.62 7.88
CA SER A 74 13.10 0.50 7.05
C SER A 74 14.24 -0.45 6.67
N ARG A 75 15.42 0.06 6.31
CA ARG A 75 16.61 -0.77 6.05
C ARG A 75 16.99 -1.58 7.27
N ASN A 76 17.03 -0.97 8.45
CA ASN A 76 17.33 -1.68 9.68
C ASN A 76 16.33 -2.80 10.00
N VAL A 77 15.04 -2.55 9.76
CA VAL A 77 13.99 -3.60 9.88
C VAL A 77 14.25 -4.75 8.89
N ARG A 78 14.62 -4.44 7.65
CA ARG A 78 14.94 -5.47 6.65
C ARG A 78 16.18 -6.30 7.01
N GLU A 79 17.19 -5.70 7.62
CA GLU A 79 18.36 -6.44 8.13
C GLU A 79 17.95 -7.44 9.22
N ILE A 80 16.96 -7.10 10.06
CA ILE A 80 16.40 -8.08 11.01
C ILE A 80 15.74 -9.23 10.26
N PHE A 81 14.91 -8.95 9.22
CA PHE A 81 14.25 -10.00 8.44
C PHE A 81 15.24 -10.96 7.78
N LYS A 82 16.34 -10.43 7.20
CA LYS A 82 17.39 -11.23 6.54
C LYS A 82 18.09 -12.23 7.45
N ARG A 83 18.04 -12.05 8.75
CA ARG A 83 18.57 -13.02 9.73
C ARG A 83 17.72 -14.29 9.78
N HIS A 84 16.47 -14.21 9.29
CA HIS A 84 15.50 -15.29 9.39
C HIS A 84 15.20 -15.97 8.06
N THR A 85 15.21 -15.24 6.95
CA THR A 85 14.97 -15.78 5.60
C THR A 85 15.55 -14.85 4.54
N ASP A 86 15.83 -15.39 3.35
CA ASP A 86 16.15 -14.60 2.16
C ASP A 86 14.91 -14.27 1.31
N LEU A 87 13.82 -15.02 1.51
CA LEU A 87 12.57 -14.82 0.81
C LEU A 87 11.77 -13.70 1.47
N ILE A 88 12.13 -12.46 1.14
CA ILE A 88 11.53 -11.23 1.66
C ILE A 88 11.01 -10.41 0.50
N GLU A 89 9.70 -10.22 0.41
CA GLU A 89 9.05 -9.36 -0.59
C GLU A 89 8.58 -8.06 0.06
N PRO A 90 9.30 -6.94 -0.13
CA PRO A 90 8.88 -5.65 0.39
C PRO A 90 7.65 -5.14 -0.36
N LEU A 91 6.64 -4.65 0.38
CA LEU A 91 5.46 -3.97 -0.18
C LEU A 91 5.57 -2.46 -0.06
N SER A 92 6.18 -1.98 1.03
CA SER A 92 6.39 -0.57 1.35
C SER A 92 7.63 -0.41 2.24
N LEU A 93 7.83 0.77 2.83
CA LEU A 93 8.89 0.97 3.82
C LEU A 93 8.65 0.20 5.12
N ASP A 94 7.39 -0.17 5.41
CA ASP A 94 6.96 -0.72 6.70
C ASP A 94 6.23 -2.07 6.59
N GLU A 95 6.04 -2.58 5.39
CA GLU A 95 5.37 -3.86 5.14
C GLU A 95 6.23 -4.77 4.25
N ALA A 96 6.27 -6.05 4.58
CA ALA A 96 6.87 -7.09 3.77
C ALA A 96 6.17 -8.43 3.99
N TYR A 97 6.17 -9.29 2.97
CA TYR A 97 5.95 -10.72 3.13
C TYR A 97 7.28 -11.41 3.34
N LEU A 98 7.28 -12.42 4.20
CA LEU A 98 8.41 -13.30 4.46
C LEU A 98 7.94 -14.74 4.29
N ASP A 99 8.62 -15.51 3.44
CA ASP A 99 8.48 -16.96 3.47
C ASP A 99 9.54 -17.51 4.43
N VAL A 100 9.07 -18.15 5.48
CA VAL A 100 9.90 -18.74 6.54
C VAL A 100 9.71 -20.24 6.63
N THR A 101 9.20 -20.86 5.57
CA THR A 101 9.07 -22.33 5.46
C THR A 101 10.42 -22.98 5.67
N GLU A 102 11.46 -22.49 4.98
CA GLU A 102 12.86 -22.82 5.21
C GLU A 102 13.56 -21.62 5.85
N ASN A 103 13.47 -21.51 7.18
CA ASN A 103 14.06 -20.38 7.88
C ASN A 103 15.51 -20.67 8.34
N LYS A 104 16.32 -19.61 8.41
CA LYS A 104 17.75 -19.68 8.79
C LYS A 104 17.98 -20.00 10.27
N THR A 105 16.95 -19.93 11.09
CA THR A 105 17.06 -20.07 12.55
C THR A 105 16.78 -21.48 13.05
N GLY A 106 16.38 -22.39 12.15
CA GLY A 106 16.04 -23.77 12.50
C GLY A 106 14.78 -23.92 13.37
N LEU A 107 13.97 -22.87 13.47
CA LEU A 107 12.70 -22.93 14.21
C LEU A 107 11.67 -23.74 13.42
N ALA A 108 10.99 -24.66 14.10
CA ALA A 108 10.13 -25.65 13.48
C ALA A 108 8.88 -25.08 12.79
N THR A 109 8.44 -23.87 13.16
CA THR A 109 7.23 -23.26 12.60
C THR A 109 7.39 -21.74 12.44
N ALA A 110 6.54 -21.13 11.60
CA ALA A 110 6.55 -19.69 11.33
C ALA A 110 6.19 -18.83 12.56
N THR A 111 5.41 -19.34 13.49
CA THR A 111 4.98 -18.58 14.68
C THR A 111 6.15 -18.17 15.58
N PRO A 112 7.05 -19.04 16.04
CA PRO A 112 8.25 -18.65 16.78
C PRO A 112 9.15 -17.68 16.00
N VAL A 113 9.29 -17.83 14.67
CA VAL A 113 10.06 -16.91 13.83
C VAL A 113 9.45 -15.51 13.91
N ALA A 114 8.14 -15.38 13.71
CA ALA A 114 7.43 -14.10 13.80
C ALA A 114 7.54 -13.46 15.19
N CYS A 115 7.47 -14.26 16.27
CA CYS A 115 7.71 -13.79 17.64
C CYS A 115 9.13 -13.21 17.79
N THR A 116 10.13 -13.93 17.29
CA THR A 116 11.55 -13.51 17.39
C THR A 116 11.79 -12.23 16.61
N ILE A 117 11.31 -12.14 15.38
CA ILE A 117 11.41 -10.92 14.56
C ILE A 117 10.80 -9.71 15.28
N ARG A 118 9.57 -9.84 15.79
CA ARG A 118 8.89 -8.77 16.52
C ARG A 118 9.63 -8.35 17.78
N LYS A 119 10.20 -9.31 18.50
CA LYS A 119 11.03 -9.06 19.68
C LYS A 119 12.29 -8.27 19.30
N GLN A 120 13.02 -8.69 18.27
CA GLN A 120 14.23 -8.01 17.79
C GLN A 120 13.93 -6.57 17.33
N ILE A 121 12.84 -6.36 16.56
CA ILE A 121 12.41 -5.01 16.17
C ILE A 121 12.19 -4.13 17.40
N ARG A 122 11.57 -4.66 18.45
CA ARG A 122 11.29 -3.91 19.67
C ARG A 122 12.57 -3.60 20.45
N GLU A 123 13.46 -4.56 20.59
CA GLU A 123 14.69 -4.44 21.37
C GLU A 123 15.75 -3.58 20.68
N GLU A 124 15.91 -3.76 19.35
CA GLU A 124 16.96 -3.08 18.61
C GLU A 124 16.53 -1.70 18.08
N LEU A 125 15.25 -1.53 17.72
CA LEU A 125 14.76 -0.31 17.09
C LEU A 125 13.79 0.50 17.94
N ASN A 126 13.38 0.00 19.11
CA ASN A 126 12.35 0.61 19.97
C ASN A 126 11.04 0.93 19.20
N LEU A 127 10.66 0.05 18.28
CA LEU A 127 9.43 0.12 17.50
C LEU A 127 8.62 -1.16 17.67
N THR A 128 7.33 -1.10 17.36
CA THR A 128 6.49 -2.30 17.35
C THR A 128 6.12 -2.73 15.94
N ALA A 129 5.95 -4.03 15.78
CA ALA A 129 5.44 -4.64 14.56
C ALA A 129 4.32 -5.62 14.89
N SER A 130 3.30 -5.64 14.06
CA SER A 130 2.27 -6.68 14.07
C SER A 130 2.53 -7.68 12.96
N ALA A 131 2.29 -8.96 13.22
CA ALA A 131 2.53 -10.04 12.26
C ALA A 131 1.29 -10.91 12.11
N GLY A 132 1.03 -11.33 10.87
CA GLY A 132 0.10 -12.39 10.52
C GLY A 132 0.89 -13.62 10.06
N VAL A 133 0.59 -14.77 10.60
CA VAL A 133 1.15 -16.06 10.19
C VAL A 133 0.04 -16.88 9.55
N ALA A 134 0.25 -17.30 8.31
CA ALA A 134 -0.78 -18.01 7.56
C ALA A 134 -0.15 -18.83 6.42
N PRO A 135 -0.90 -19.76 5.79
CA PRO A 135 -0.38 -20.59 4.69
C PRO A 135 -0.05 -19.81 3.41
N ASN A 136 -0.58 -18.61 3.22
CA ASN A 136 -0.33 -17.80 2.03
C ASN A 136 -0.33 -16.29 2.34
N LYS A 137 0.09 -15.49 1.34
CA LYS A 137 0.27 -14.04 1.48
C LYS A 137 -1.03 -13.29 1.78
N PHE A 138 -2.11 -13.68 1.12
CA PHE A 138 -3.41 -13.06 1.31
C PHE A 138 -3.89 -13.19 2.76
N LEU A 139 -3.89 -14.40 3.30
CA LEU A 139 -4.30 -14.68 4.67
C LEU A 139 -3.34 -14.03 5.69
N ALA A 140 -2.03 -14.07 5.43
CA ALA A 140 -1.04 -13.44 6.29
C ALA A 140 -1.27 -11.92 6.40
N LYS A 141 -1.60 -11.25 5.27
CA LYS A 141 -1.90 -9.81 5.29
C LYS A 141 -3.16 -9.50 6.09
N LEU A 142 -4.25 -10.24 5.91
CA LEU A 142 -5.45 -10.09 6.74
C LEU A 142 -5.17 -10.31 8.22
N ALA A 143 -4.44 -11.39 8.54
CA ALA A 143 -4.07 -11.75 9.90
C ALA A 143 -3.23 -10.67 10.58
N SER A 144 -2.31 -10.01 9.83
CA SER A 144 -1.43 -8.98 10.38
C SER A 144 -2.17 -7.78 10.95
N ASP A 145 -3.38 -7.50 10.47
CA ASP A 145 -4.21 -6.37 10.92
C ASP A 145 -5.11 -6.73 12.11
N TRP A 146 -5.26 -8.03 12.43
CA TRP A 146 -6.30 -8.51 13.36
C TRP A 146 -6.10 -8.08 14.79
N ARG A 147 -4.84 -7.98 15.22
CA ARG A 147 -4.48 -7.64 16.63
C ARG A 147 -3.51 -6.45 16.71
N LYS A 148 -3.57 -5.51 15.77
CA LYS A 148 -2.79 -4.27 15.85
C LYS A 148 -3.24 -3.41 17.04
N PRO A 149 -2.32 -2.71 17.73
CA PRO A 149 -0.86 -2.71 17.56
C PRO A 149 -0.16 -3.86 18.30
N ASN A 150 1.11 -4.10 17.94
CA ASN A 150 2.01 -5.06 18.57
C ASN A 150 1.39 -6.44 18.72
N GLY A 151 0.63 -6.86 17.69
CA GLY A 151 -0.13 -8.10 17.67
C GLY A 151 0.56 -9.21 16.89
N LEU A 152 0.19 -10.44 17.22
CA LEU A 152 0.45 -11.63 16.42
C LEU A 152 -0.86 -12.38 16.25
N PHE A 153 -1.20 -12.73 15.03
CA PHE A 153 -2.36 -13.55 14.74
C PHE A 153 -1.98 -14.67 13.77
N VAL A 154 -2.44 -15.88 14.09
CA VAL A 154 -2.13 -17.09 13.31
C VAL A 154 -3.43 -17.62 12.71
N VAL A 155 -3.43 -17.84 11.41
CA VAL A 155 -4.51 -18.53 10.69
C VAL A 155 -3.93 -19.85 10.20
N ARG A 156 -4.32 -20.97 10.86
CA ARG A 156 -3.93 -22.31 10.46
C ARG A 156 -4.80 -22.78 9.29
N PRO A 157 -4.36 -23.78 8.49
CA PRO A 157 -5.16 -24.31 7.39
C PRO A 157 -6.59 -24.70 7.80
N GLU A 158 -6.74 -25.32 8.96
CA GLU A 158 -8.05 -25.73 9.51
C GLU A 158 -8.94 -24.56 9.98
N ASP A 159 -8.34 -23.39 10.25
CA ASP A 159 -9.04 -22.21 10.74
C ASP A 159 -9.50 -21.25 9.62
N ILE A 160 -9.12 -21.49 8.36
CA ILE A 160 -9.34 -20.57 7.23
C ILE A 160 -10.81 -20.20 7.10
N ASP A 161 -11.70 -21.18 7.11
CA ASP A 161 -13.14 -20.94 6.95
C ASP A 161 -13.74 -20.19 8.14
N THR A 162 -13.38 -20.59 9.35
CA THR A 162 -13.82 -19.92 10.58
C THR A 162 -13.35 -18.46 10.62
N PHE A 163 -12.16 -18.19 10.10
CA PHE A 163 -11.61 -16.84 10.03
C PHE A 163 -12.25 -15.99 8.93
N LEU A 164 -12.40 -16.54 7.71
CA LEU A 164 -12.84 -15.77 6.55
C LEU A 164 -14.35 -15.54 6.48
N LEU A 165 -15.16 -16.58 6.73
CA LEU A 165 -16.60 -16.53 6.46
C LEU A 165 -17.32 -15.34 7.11
N PRO A 166 -17.04 -14.96 8.37
CA PRO A 166 -17.74 -13.84 9.01
C PRO A 166 -17.25 -12.47 8.58
N LEU A 167 -16.13 -12.37 7.82
CA LEU A 167 -15.55 -11.09 7.45
C LEU A 167 -16.45 -10.30 6.50
N PRO A 168 -16.63 -8.98 6.71
CA PRO A 168 -17.18 -8.10 5.70
C PRO A 168 -16.29 -8.13 4.44
N VAL A 169 -16.89 -8.10 3.25
CA VAL A 169 -16.14 -8.13 1.98
C VAL A 169 -15.17 -6.95 1.83
N GLY A 170 -15.48 -5.80 2.42
CA GLY A 170 -14.60 -4.63 2.45
C GLY A 170 -13.29 -4.83 3.21
N ARG A 171 -13.13 -5.94 3.97
CA ARG A 171 -11.87 -6.31 4.62
C ARG A 171 -10.91 -7.04 3.68
N LEU A 172 -11.41 -7.54 2.56
CA LEU A 172 -10.57 -8.24 1.58
C LEU A 172 -9.63 -7.25 0.88
N PRO A 173 -8.32 -7.51 0.80
CA PRO A 173 -7.38 -6.70 0.06
C PRO A 173 -7.81 -6.51 -1.40
N GLY A 174 -7.82 -5.25 -1.86
CA GLY A 174 -8.30 -4.90 -3.19
C GLY A 174 -9.80 -4.59 -3.28
N VAL A 175 -10.59 -4.84 -2.24
CA VAL A 175 -12.00 -4.44 -2.18
C VAL A 175 -12.09 -3.04 -1.57
N GLY A 176 -12.12 -2.02 -2.44
CA GLY A 176 -12.42 -0.65 -2.06
C GLY A 176 -13.93 -0.37 -2.05
N LYS A 177 -14.34 0.84 -1.63
CA LYS A 177 -15.75 1.24 -1.51
C LYS A 177 -16.60 0.95 -2.75
N VAL A 178 -16.07 1.25 -3.95
CA VAL A 178 -16.79 1.01 -5.22
C VAL A 178 -17.04 -0.49 -5.45
N THR A 179 -16.06 -1.34 -5.15
CA THR A 179 -16.22 -2.80 -5.27
C THR A 179 -17.18 -3.32 -4.21
N GLU A 180 -17.08 -2.83 -2.97
CA GLU A 180 -17.99 -3.19 -1.88
C GLU A 180 -19.44 -2.83 -2.20
N GLU A 181 -19.70 -1.63 -2.75
CA GLU A 181 -21.02 -1.21 -3.20
C GLU A 181 -21.57 -2.10 -4.34
N LYS A 182 -20.71 -2.50 -5.29
CA LYS A 182 -21.12 -3.44 -6.36
C LYS A 182 -21.44 -4.81 -5.78
N LEU A 183 -20.65 -5.33 -4.85
CA LEU A 183 -20.92 -6.59 -4.17
C LEU A 183 -22.21 -6.52 -3.34
N ALA A 184 -22.48 -5.40 -2.67
CA ALA A 184 -23.72 -5.19 -1.93
C ALA A 184 -24.97 -5.25 -2.82
N LYS A 185 -24.90 -4.77 -4.09
CA LYS A 185 -25.97 -4.92 -5.08
C LYS A 185 -26.22 -6.40 -5.44
N LEU A 186 -25.19 -7.23 -5.38
CA LEU A 186 -25.28 -8.68 -5.54
C LEU A 186 -25.62 -9.41 -4.22
N ARG A 187 -26.02 -8.66 -3.18
CA ARG A 187 -26.36 -9.16 -1.83
C ARG A 187 -25.17 -9.84 -1.11
N ALA A 188 -23.94 -9.60 -1.53
CA ALA A 188 -22.74 -10.10 -0.87
C ALA A 188 -22.15 -9.03 0.05
N LYS A 189 -22.39 -9.10 1.34
CA LYS A 189 -21.86 -8.22 2.38
C LYS A 189 -20.72 -8.87 3.16
N THR A 190 -20.74 -10.19 3.28
CA THR A 190 -19.73 -10.99 3.96
C THR A 190 -19.04 -11.92 2.98
N VAL A 191 -17.88 -12.46 3.38
CA VAL A 191 -17.20 -13.51 2.61
C VAL A 191 -18.08 -14.75 2.43
N LYS A 192 -18.89 -15.09 3.45
CA LYS A 192 -19.87 -16.16 3.33
C LYS A 192 -20.85 -15.90 2.17
N ASP A 193 -21.40 -14.70 2.07
CA ASP A 193 -22.31 -14.34 0.98
C ASP A 193 -21.57 -14.37 -0.37
N LEU A 194 -20.33 -13.84 -0.41
CA LEU A 194 -19.52 -13.84 -1.63
C LEU A 194 -19.26 -15.25 -2.16
N ARG A 195 -19.08 -16.23 -1.29
CA ARG A 195 -18.91 -17.65 -1.67
C ARG A 195 -20.12 -18.26 -2.35
N THR A 196 -21.32 -17.71 -2.15
CA THR A 196 -22.54 -18.20 -2.83
C THR A 196 -22.63 -17.77 -4.28
N LEU A 197 -21.84 -16.77 -4.69
CA LEU A 197 -21.78 -16.30 -6.06
C LEU A 197 -20.83 -17.19 -6.87
N ASP A 198 -21.27 -17.56 -8.08
CA ASP A 198 -20.41 -18.33 -8.98
C ASP A 198 -19.33 -17.47 -9.63
N SER A 199 -18.29 -18.12 -10.15
CA SER A 199 -17.18 -17.44 -10.79
C SER A 199 -17.59 -16.66 -12.03
N ALA A 200 -18.53 -17.18 -12.82
CA ALA A 200 -18.99 -16.54 -14.07
C ALA A 200 -19.73 -15.23 -13.77
N LEU A 201 -20.59 -15.22 -12.73
CA LEU A 201 -21.27 -14.00 -12.28
C LEU A 201 -20.27 -12.95 -11.79
N LEU A 202 -19.27 -13.37 -11.00
CA LEU A 202 -18.22 -12.47 -10.52
C LEU A 202 -17.39 -11.93 -11.67
N GLU A 203 -17.02 -12.76 -12.64
CA GLU A 203 -16.27 -12.33 -13.82
C GLU A 203 -17.08 -11.36 -14.70
N HIS A 204 -18.37 -11.59 -14.87
CA HIS A 204 -19.27 -10.67 -15.59
C HIS A 204 -19.27 -9.27 -14.97
N HIS A 205 -19.33 -9.17 -13.63
CA HIS A 205 -19.42 -7.87 -12.92
C HIS A 205 -18.08 -7.18 -12.65
N PHE A 206 -16.98 -7.94 -12.53
CA PHE A 206 -15.68 -7.44 -12.09
C PHE A 206 -14.54 -7.75 -13.06
N GLY A 207 -14.81 -8.38 -14.20
CA GLY A 207 -13.78 -8.82 -15.14
C GLY A 207 -12.81 -9.82 -14.49
N ARG A 208 -11.54 -9.78 -14.88
CA ARG A 208 -10.49 -10.67 -14.29
C ARG A 208 -10.42 -10.62 -12.77
N TYR A 209 -10.80 -9.50 -12.17
CA TYR A 209 -10.83 -9.38 -10.72
C TYR A 209 -11.94 -10.24 -10.08
N GLY A 210 -12.99 -10.60 -10.82
CA GLY A 210 -14.04 -11.51 -10.35
C GLY A 210 -13.52 -12.90 -10.02
N GLN A 211 -12.64 -13.47 -10.85
CA GLN A 211 -11.96 -14.73 -10.54
C GLN A 211 -11.13 -14.60 -9.25
N ARG A 212 -10.36 -13.51 -9.11
CA ARG A 212 -9.60 -13.27 -7.89
C ARG A 212 -10.49 -13.19 -6.65
N LEU A 213 -11.65 -12.51 -6.73
CA LEU A 213 -12.62 -12.46 -5.64
C LEU A 213 -13.13 -13.85 -5.24
N HIS A 214 -13.39 -14.71 -6.25
CA HIS A 214 -13.82 -16.08 -6.02
C HIS A 214 -12.75 -16.91 -5.27
N GLU A 215 -11.48 -16.76 -5.64
CA GLU A 215 -10.33 -17.43 -5.01
C GLU A 215 -10.11 -16.94 -3.57
N VAL A 216 -9.97 -15.63 -3.37
CA VAL A 216 -9.70 -15.07 -2.05
C VAL A 216 -10.84 -15.31 -1.06
N ALA A 217 -12.09 -15.37 -1.53
CA ALA A 217 -13.22 -15.76 -0.68
C ALA A 217 -13.06 -17.17 -0.11
N ARG A 218 -12.28 -18.05 -0.77
CA ARG A 218 -11.97 -19.43 -0.37
C ARG A 218 -10.62 -19.58 0.33
N GLY A 219 -9.93 -18.47 0.55
CA GLY A 219 -8.60 -18.48 1.16
C GLY A 219 -7.49 -18.93 0.20
N ILE A 220 -7.75 -18.96 -1.10
CA ILE A 220 -6.80 -19.42 -2.12
C ILE A 220 -5.94 -18.25 -2.58
N ASP A 221 -4.63 -18.42 -2.49
CA ASP A 221 -3.63 -17.50 -3.00
C ASP A 221 -2.31 -18.24 -3.21
N ASP A 222 -2.03 -18.62 -4.46
CA ASP A 222 -0.85 -19.37 -4.84
C ASP A 222 0.34 -18.47 -5.21
N SER A 223 0.24 -17.17 -4.89
CA SER A 223 1.31 -16.22 -5.19
C SER A 223 2.52 -16.44 -4.28
N GLU A 224 3.67 -16.69 -4.88
CA GLU A 224 4.93 -16.85 -4.18
C GLU A 224 5.46 -15.53 -3.60
N VAL A 225 6.33 -15.63 -2.59
CA VAL A 225 7.11 -14.50 -2.09
C VAL A 225 8.27 -14.24 -3.04
N VAL A 226 8.25 -13.11 -3.73
CA VAL A 226 9.24 -12.74 -4.74
C VAL A 226 10.10 -11.58 -4.24
N PRO A 227 11.35 -11.81 -3.80
CA PRO A 227 12.23 -10.78 -3.24
C PRO A 227 12.55 -9.65 -4.21
N ASP A 228 12.86 -10.00 -5.46
CA ASP A 228 13.30 -9.06 -6.49
C ASP A 228 12.22 -8.93 -7.58
N ARG A 229 11.30 -7.99 -7.37
CA ARG A 229 10.32 -7.65 -8.39
C ARG A 229 10.88 -6.56 -9.32
N PRO A 230 10.86 -6.79 -10.63
CA PRO A 230 11.23 -5.74 -11.57
C PRO A 230 10.28 -4.54 -11.45
N THR A 231 10.82 -3.34 -11.56
CA THR A 231 10.03 -2.10 -11.59
C THR A 231 9.08 -2.13 -12.78
N GLN A 232 7.76 -2.08 -12.53
CA GLN A 232 6.74 -2.12 -13.57
C GLN A 232 6.30 -0.74 -14.03
N SER A 233 6.43 0.28 -13.17
CA SER A 233 6.06 1.66 -13.50
C SER A 233 6.87 2.64 -12.67
N ILE A 234 7.18 3.79 -13.27
CA ILE A 234 7.80 4.93 -12.61
C ILE A 234 6.85 6.10 -12.79
N SER A 235 6.53 6.79 -11.70
CA SER A 235 5.66 7.98 -11.74
C SER A 235 6.26 9.11 -10.91
N VAL A 236 5.95 10.32 -11.34
CA VAL A 236 6.29 11.55 -10.61
C VAL A 236 5.01 12.37 -10.51
N GLU A 237 4.73 12.87 -9.32
CA GLU A 237 3.59 13.77 -9.09
C GLU A 237 4.04 14.96 -8.25
N ASP A 238 3.36 16.09 -8.43
CA ASP A 238 3.53 17.31 -7.64
C ASP A 238 2.15 17.87 -7.31
N THR A 239 1.99 18.43 -6.12
CA THR A 239 0.74 19.08 -5.70
C THR A 239 0.96 20.59 -5.70
N PHE A 240 0.16 21.31 -6.47
CA PHE A 240 0.23 22.78 -6.49
C PHE A 240 -0.34 23.37 -5.20
N GLU A 241 0.29 24.42 -4.72
CA GLU A 241 -0.16 25.15 -3.52
C GLU A 241 -1.53 25.78 -3.72
N HIS A 242 -1.79 26.26 -4.93
CA HIS A 242 -3.05 26.88 -5.35
C HIS A 242 -3.55 26.27 -6.67
N ASP A 243 -4.81 26.55 -7.03
CA ASP A 243 -5.31 26.24 -8.36
C ASP A 243 -4.58 27.09 -9.40
N VAL A 244 -4.15 26.46 -10.48
CA VAL A 244 -3.45 27.11 -11.60
C VAL A 244 -4.29 26.96 -12.86
N LEU A 245 -4.26 27.96 -13.72
CA LEU A 245 -4.92 27.90 -15.01
C LEU A 245 -4.20 26.86 -15.91
N LEU A 246 -4.97 26.16 -16.74
CA LEU A 246 -4.41 25.13 -17.63
C LEU A 246 -3.28 25.70 -18.53
N ALA A 247 -3.46 26.94 -19.00
CA ALA A 247 -2.44 27.63 -19.82
C ALA A 247 -1.10 27.85 -19.10
N GLU A 248 -1.10 27.85 -17.76
CA GLU A 248 0.09 28.09 -16.93
C GLU A 248 0.80 26.79 -16.54
N THR A 249 0.23 25.63 -16.88
CA THR A 249 0.74 24.33 -16.43
C THR A 249 1.92 23.82 -17.27
N GLU A 250 2.16 24.34 -18.46
CA GLU A 250 3.20 23.82 -19.38
C GLU A 250 4.61 23.77 -18.74
N PRO A 251 5.12 24.83 -18.07
CA PRO A 251 6.45 24.75 -17.43
C PRO A 251 6.51 23.69 -16.33
N MET A 252 5.39 23.46 -15.63
CA MET A 252 5.29 22.46 -14.56
C MET A 252 5.30 21.04 -15.13
N ILE A 253 4.59 20.82 -16.25
CA ILE A 253 4.57 19.54 -16.97
C ILE A 253 5.97 19.22 -17.50
N ARG A 254 6.69 20.19 -18.07
CA ARG A 254 8.08 20.02 -18.51
C ARG A 254 8.98 19.59 -17.37
N ARG A 255 8.91 20.27 -16.22
CA ARG A 255 9.67 19.90 -15.02
C ARG A 255 9.34 18.48 -14.52
N LEU A 256 8.07 18.09 -14.53
CA LEU A 256 7.67 16.73 -14.17
C LEU A 256 8.19 15.70 -15.18
N ALA A 257 8.19 16.02 -16.47
CA ALA A 257 8.76 15.16 -17.51
C ALA A 257 10.27 14.97 -17.33
N GLU A 258 11.00 16.03 -17.01
CA GLU A 258 12.45 15.95 -16.71
C GLU A 258 12.74 15.10 -15.46
N LYS A 259 11.97 15.29 -14.38
CA LYS A 259 12.06 14.45 -13.17
C LYS A 259 11.77 12.97 -13.49
N LEU A 260 10.74 12.71 -14.27
CA LEU A 260 10.37 11.35 -14.68
C LEU A 260 11.45 10.71 -15.53
N TRP A 261 12.00 11.45 -16.50
CA TRP A 261 13.11 11.00 -17.34
C TRP A 261 14.35 10.65 -16.51
N SER A 262 14.73 11.53 -15.58
CA SER A 262 15.86 11.29 -14.67
C SER A 262 15.64 10.05 -13.81
N ALA A 263 14.44 9.87 -13.24
CA ALA A 263 14.09 8.70 -12.43
C ALA A 263 14.12 7.40 -13.24
N SER A 264 13.64 7.44 -14.49
CA SER A 264 13.63 6.29 -15.39
C SER A 264 15.06 5.86 -15.76
N ARG A 265 15.96 6.80 -16.04
CA ARG A 265 17.38 6.52 -16.31
C ARG A 265 18.07 5.88 -15.10
N THR A 266 17.82 6.38 -13.90
CA THR A 266 18.38 5.84 -12.66
C THR A 266 17.91 4.43 -12.38
N ALA A 267 16.66 4.11 -12.74
CA ALA A 267 16.10 2.78 -12.59
C ALA A 267 16.51 1.78 -13.67
N GLY A 268 17.33 2.20 -14.65
CA GLY A 268 17.72 1.36 -15.80
C GLY A 268 16.53 0.96 -16.69
N ALA A 269 15.41 1.69 -16.57
CA ALA A 269 14.17 1.39 -17.29
C ALA A 269 14.22 1.73 -18.80
N TYR A 270 15.26 2.44 -19.22
CA TYR A 270 15.59 2.65 -20.63
C TYR A 270 16.87 1.88 -20.92
N GLY A 271 16.72 0.79 -21.65
CA GLY A 271 17.83 0.08 -22.26
C GLY A 271 18.62 1.01 -23.19
N CYS A 272 19.85 0.65 -23.47
CA CYS A 272 20.74 1.30 -24.44
C CYS A 272 19.98 1.64 -25.75
N PRO A 273 20.27 2.75 -26.43
CA PRO A 273 19.65 3.11 -27.71
C PRO A 273 19.67 2.00 -28.77
N GLU A 274 20.62 1.09 -28.69
CA GLU A 274 20.71 -0.08 -29.58
C GLU A 274 19.62 -1.15 -29.33
N ALA A 275 18.92 -1.12 -28.20
CA ALA A 275 17.81 -2.03 -27.91
C ALA A 275 16.45 -1.48 -28.38
N GLU A 276 16.33 -0.18 -28.60
CA GLU A 276 15.12 0.48 -29.11
C GLU A 276 14.82 0.08 -30.57
N ASP A 277 15.85 -0.11 -31.38
CA ASP A 277 15.69 -0.37 -32.82
C ASP A 277 15.10 -1.77 -33.10
N ARG A 278 15.26 -2.74 -32.21
CA ARG A 278 14.72 -4.09 -32.40
C ARG A 278 13.29 -4.28 -31.88
N ARG A 279 12.82 -3.46 -30.94
CA ARG A 279 11.45 -3.57 -30.40
C ARG A 279 10.45 -2.67 -31.13
N LEU A 280 10.92 -1.63 -31.81
CA LEU A 280 10.08 -0.75 -32.63
C LEU A 280 9.70 -1.37 -33.98
N GLN A 281 10.45 -2.39 -34.44
CA GLN A 281 10.14 -3.09 -35.68
C GLN A 281 9.02 -4.13 -35.56
N ASP A 282 8.73 -4.63 -34.34
CA ASP A 282 7.73 -5.68 -34.11
C ASP A 282 6.34 -5.17 -33.69
N HIS A 283 6.16 -3.87 -33.42
CA HIS A 283 4.87 -3.28 -33.08
C HIS A 283 4.53 -2.08 -33.95
N HIS A 284 4.06 -2.38 -35.15
CA HIS A 284 3.27 -1.42 -35.94
C HIS A 284 1.99 -1.04 -35.15
N SER A 285 1.87 0.26 -34.91
CA SER A 285 0.67 1.03 -34.57
C SER A 285 0.51 1.44 -33.11
N LYS A 286 1.00 2.61 -32.78
CA LYS A 286 0.24 3.81 -32.40
C LYS A 286 1.18 4.91 -31.87
N PRO A 287 1.06 6.14 -32.36
CA PRO A 287 1.97 7.22 -31.97
C PRO A 287 1.69 7.73 -30.55
N TYR A 288 2.69 8.31 -29.97
CA TYR A 288 2.86 8.85 -28.60
C TYR A 288 1.83 9.90 -28.12
N THR A 289 0.60 9.88 -28.60
CA THR A 289 -0.47 10.82 -28.24
C THR A 289 -1.20 10.49 -26.94
N MET A 290 -0.87 9.40 -26.25
CA MET A 290 -1.59 8.97 -25.03
C MET A 290 -0.97 9.44 -23.70
N LEU A 291 0.28 9.90 -23.66
CA LEU A 291 0.95 10.30 -22.44
C LEU A 291 0.38 11.59 -21.78
N PRO A 292 0.03 12.64 -22.53
CA PRO A 292 -0.54 13.85 -21.91
C PRO A 292 -1.92 13.64 -21.28
N THR A 293 -2.75 12.78 -21.85
CA THR A 293 -4.13 12.58 -21.39
C THR A 293 -4.22 11.74 -20.10
N LEU A 294 -3.31 10.80 -19.90
CA LEU A 294 -3.25 10.00 -18.67
C LEU A 294 -2.65 10.79 -17.51
N LEU A 295 -1.66 11.63 -17.76
CA LEU A 295 -1.11 12.56 -16.77
C LEU A 295 -2.15 13.59 -16.33
N LEU A 296 -2.90 14.16 -17.26
CA LEU A 296 -3.96 15.16 -16.98
C LEU A 296 -5.14 14.55 -16.20
N ARG A 297 -5.54 13.30 -16.45
CA ARG A 297 -6.62 12.64 -15.69
C ARG A 297 -6.28 12.39 -14.21
N ARG A 298 -5.00 12.26 -13.87
CA ARG A 298 -4.57 12.05 -12.48
C ARG A 298 -4.29 13.35 -11.72
N ILE A 299 -3.91 14.41 -12.43
CA ILE A 299 -3.69 15.75 -11.87
C ILE A 299 -5.02 16.46 -11.58
N TYR A 300 -6.04 16.23 -12.39
CA TYR A 300 -7.36 16.85 -12.24
C TYR A 300 -8.40 15.78 -11.93
N GLY A 301 -8.79 15.66 -10.68
CA GLY A 301 -9.99 14.92 -10.26
C GLY A 301 -11.31 15.55 -10.74
N TYR A 302 -11.30 16.29 -11.84
CA TYR A 302 -12.47 16.96 -12.41
C TYR A 302 -13.01 16.25 -13.64
N ARG A 303 -14.31 15.94 -13.61
CA ARG A 303 -15.11 15.62 -14.80
C ARG A 303 -15.01 16.80 -15.77
N LEU A 304 -14.46 16.55 -16.94
CA LEU A 304 -14.74 17.39 -18.11
C LEU A 304 -16.20 17.13 -18.52
N GLU A 305 -17.11 17.95 -18.07
CA GLU A 305 -18.40 18.10 -18.74
C GLU A 305 -18.12 18.79 -20.08
N ALA A 306 -18.33 18.05 -21.16
CA ALA A 306 -18.29 18.60 -22.50
C ALA A 306 -19.40 19.65 -22.62
N ALA A 307 -19.01 20.93 -22.66
CA ALA A 307 -19.89 21.97 -23.14
C ALA A 307 -20.23 21.65 -24.61
N ARG A 308 -21.42 21.14 -24.85
CA ARG A 308 -22.05 21.17 -26.14
C ARG A 308 -22.52 22.61 -26.37
N SER A 309 -21.75 23.37 -27.10
CA SER A 309 -22.22 24.59 -27.73
C SER A 309 -22.95 24.19 -29.00
N GLY A 310 -24.15 24.74 -29.14
CA GLY A 310 -25.05 24.59 -30.26
C GLY A 310 -24.55 25.13 -31.61
#